data_2e74973bb707a8d327cf3e1589f89f17
#
_entry.id   2e74973bb707a8d327cf3e1589f89f17
#
_cell.length_a   1.000
_cell.length_b   1.000
_cell.length_c   1.000
_cell.angle_alpha   90.00
_cell.angle_beta   90.00
_cell.angle_gamma   90.00
#
_symmetry.space_group_name_H-M   'P 1'
#
loop_
_entity.id
_entity.type
_entity.pdbx_description
1 polymer ?
#
loop_
_entity_poly.entity_id
_entity_poly.type
_entity_poly.pdbx_seq_one_letter_code
_entity_poly.pdbx_strand_id
1 'polypeptide(L)'
;MEPEFLQKLDRLRAGCGFPFVITSGYRHPIEHPIEAAKEVPGTHAQGIAADIKATSASQRYDIVKQALALNFTGIGIAKSFVHVDTRGTTPVMWLY
;
A
#
# COMPACT_ATOMS: atom_id res chain seq x y z
N MET A 1 3.11 -3.33 11.29
CA MET A 1 2.75 -2.04 10.66
C MET A 1 2.69 -0.94 11.71
N GLU A 2 3.07 0.26 11.35
CA GLU A 2 2.98 1.41 12.24
C GLU A 2 1.52 1.72 12.60
N PRO A 3 1.22 2.07 13.87
CA PRO A 3 -0.16 2.33 14.29
C PRO A 3 -0.86 3.43 13.49
N GLU A 4 -0.17 4.51 13.17
CA GLU A 4 -0.75 5.58 12.36
C GLU A 4 -1.10 5.11 10.95
N PHE A 5 -0.25 4.27 10.36
CA PHE A 5 -0.52 3.68 9.07
C PHE A 5 -1.76 2.79 9.11
N LEU A 6 -1.89 1.96 10.15
CA LEU A 6 -3.05 1.09 10.32
C LEU A 6 -4.35 1.89 10.45
N GLN A 7 -4.33 3.00 11.18
CA GLN A 7 -5.50 3.87 11.30
C GLN A 7 -5.89 4.47 9.95
N LYS A 8 -4.90 4.90 9.17
CA LYS A 8 -5.13 5.46 7.84
C LYS A 8 -5.63 4.41 6.86
N LEU A 9 -5.09 3.20 6.96
CA LEU A 9 -5.54 2.05 6.15
C LEU A 9 -7.00 1.70 6.47
N ASP A 10 -7.39 1.76 7.74
CA ASP A 10 -8.77 1.51 8.14
C ASP A 10 -9.74 2.56 7.58
N ARG A 11 -9.33 3.82 7.55
CA ARG A 11 -10.11 4.90 6.91
C ARG A 11 -10.24 4.66 5.41
N LEU A 12 -9.19 4.18 4.77
CA LEU A 12 -9.22 3.84 3.35
C LEU A 12 -10.25 2.73 3.08
N ARG A 13 -10.22 1.68 3.88
CA ARG A 13 -11.17 0.59 3.80
C ARG A 13 -12.61 1.09 3.96
N ALA A 14 -12.86 1.92 4.96
CA ALA A 14 -14.19 2.47 5.21
C ALA A 14 -14.68 3.31 4.03
N GLY A 15 -13.79 4.10 3.43
CA GLY A 15 -14.14 4.93 2.27
C GLY A 15 -14.42 4.12 1.01
N CYS A 16 -13.77 2.98 0.84
CA CYS A 16 -14.01 2.10 -0.30
C CYS A 16 -15.30 1.29 -0.18
N GLY A 17 -15.73 0.99 1.04
CA GLY A 17 -16.98 0.29 1.26
C GLY A 17 -16.99 -1.20 0.96
N PHE A 18 -15.81 -1.83 0.84
CA PHE A 18 -15.69 -3.28 0.68
C PHE A 18 -14.55 -3.82 1.55
N PRO A 19 -14.59 -5.11 1.94
CA PRO A 19 -13.53 -5.69 2.77
C PRO A 19 -12.19 -5.69 2.04
N PHE A 20 -11.14 -5.34 2.76
CA PHE A 20 -9.77 -5.40 2.23
C PHE A 20 -9.13 -6.74 2.54
N VAL A 21 -8.48 -7.32 1.54
CA VAL A 21 -7.60 -8.45 1.70
C VAL A 21 -6.18 -7.95 1.47
N ILE A 22 -5.38 -7.99 2.51
CA ILE A 22 -3.99 -7.57 2.44
C ILE A 22 -3.16 -8.75 1.93
N THR A 23 -2.65 -8.64 0.72
CA THR A 23 -1.86 -9.69 0.09
C THR A 23 -0.39 -9.61 0.49
N SER A 24 0.07 -8.43 0.87
CA SER A 24 1.42 -8.21 1.38
C SER A 24 1.40 -6.98 2.28
N GLY A 25 1.76 -7.16 3.54
CA GLY A 25 1.90 -6.08 4.51
C GLY A 25 3.36 -5.84 4.83
N TYR A 26 3.73 -5.94 6.12
CA TYR A 26 5.13 -5.81 6.53
C TYR A 26 5.98 -6.93 5.91
N ARG A 27 7.10 -6.56 5.28
CA ARG A 27 8.08 -7.51 4.74
C ARG A 27 9.39 -7.37 5.51
N HIS A 28 9.83 -8.49 6.09
CA HIS A 28 11.13 -8.53 6.72
C HIS A 28 12.20 -8.67 5.62
N PRO A 29 13.26 -7.84 5.60
CA PRO A 29 14.25 -7.88 4.53
C PRO A 29 14.91 -9.25 4.32
N ILE A 30 15.12 -10.00 5.39
CA ILE A 30 15.76 -11.31 5.31
C ILE A 30 14.87 -12.35 4.62
N GLU A 31 13.55 -12.21 4.77
CA GLU A 31 12.57 -13.16 4.23
C GLU A 31 12.22 -12.87 2.78
N HIS A 32 12.49 -11.67 2.28
CA HIS A 32 12.14 -11.25 0.93
C HIS A 32 13.40 -10.82 0.18
N PRO A 33 13.86 -11.62 -0.82
CA PRO A 33 15.09 -11.30 -1.54
C PRO A 33 15.12 -9.91 -2.17
N ILE A 34 13.98 -9.42 -2.64
CA ILE A 34 13.89 -8.08 -3.22
C ILE A 34 14.23 -7.02 -2.17
N GLU A 35 13.70 -7.16 -0.96
CA GLU A 35 13.99 -6.22 0.13
C GLU A 35 15.43 -6.34 0.60
N ALA A 36 15.97 -7.57 0.67
CA ALA A 36 17.35 -7.80 1.08
C ALA A 36 18.37 -7.20 0.10
N ALA A 37 17.99 -7.06 -1.16
CA ALA A 37 18.87 -6.48 -2.19
C ALA A 37 18.92 -4.95 -2.17
N LYS A 38 18.06 -4.30 -1.41
CA LYS A 38 18.01 -2.84 -1.30
C LYS A 38 19.01 -2.36 -0.25
N GLU A 39 19.56 -1.16 -0.47
CA GLU A 39 20.47 -0.55 0.49
C GLU A 39 19.77 -0.17 1.81
N VAL A 40 18.48 0.20 1.71
CA VAL A 40 17.63 0.51 2.86
C VAL A 40 16.33 -0.27 2.72
N PRO A 41 15.66 -0.60 3.83
CA PRO A 41 14.36 -1.27 3.76
C PRO A 41 13.35 -0.46 2.95
N GLY A 42 12.60 -1.13 2.09
CA GLY A 42 11.48 -0.52 1.39
C GLY A 42 10.32 -0.21 2.34
N THR A 43 9.26 0.40 1.81
CA THR A 43 8.12 0.84 2.62
C THR A 43 7.40 -0.30 3.35
N HIS A 44 7.37 -1.50 2.77
CA HIS A 44 6.80 -2.67 3.46
C HIS A 44 7.62 -3.04 4.71
N ALA A 45 8.95 -3.05 4.59
CA ALA A 45 9.82 -3.38 5.72
C ALA A 45 9.79 -2.28 6.79
N GLN A 46 9.46 -1.04 6.43
CA GLN A 46 9.28 0.05 7.38
C GLN A 46 7.94 -0.02 8.13
N GLY A 47 7.02 -0.88 7.71
CA GLY A 47 5.71 -1.00 8.35
C GLY A 47 4.72 0.09 7.96
N ILE A 48 4.96 0.80 6.86
CA ILE A 48 4.13 1.91 6.39
C ILE A 48 3.49 1.64 5.03
N ALA A 49 3.44 0.38 4.62
CA ALA A 49 2.90 -0.02 3.32
C ALA A 49 2.05 -1.29 3.41
N ALA A 50 1.13 -1.41 2.48
CA ALA A 50 0.33 -2.63 2.31
C ALA A 50 -0.04 -2.78 0.83
N ASP A 51 -0.12 -4.04 0.38
CA ASP A 51 -0.66 -4.39 -0.92
C ASP A 51 -2.09 -4.91 -0.71
N ILE A 52 -3.06 -4.24 -1.30
CA ILE A 52 -4.48 -4.52 -1.13
C ILE A 52 -4.98 -5.23 -2.37
N LYS A 53 -5.53 -6.43 -2.20
CA LYS A 53 -6.09 -7.19 -3.32
C LYS A 53 -7.18 -6.38 -4.03
N ALA A 54 -7.09 -6.32 -5.35
CA ALA A 54 -8.08 -5.67 -6.20
C ALA A 54 -8.37 -6.58 -7.38
N THR A 55 -9.58 -7.13 -7.42
CA THR A 55 -9.96 -8.15 -8.41
C THR A 55 -10.65 -7.56 -9.63
N SER A 56 -10.94 -6.27 -9.63
CA SER A 56 -11.60 -5.59 -10.74
C SER A 56 -11.06 -4.20 -10.95
N ALA A 57 -11.28 -3.66 -12.13
CA ALA A 57 -10.91 -2.28 -12.45
C ALA A 57 -11.64 -1.28 -11.55
N SER A 58 -12.88 -1.59 -11.18
CA SER A 58 -13.68 -0.77 -10.27
C SER A 58 -13.07 -0.72 -8.88
N GLN A 59 -12.65 -1.84 -8.34
CA GLN A 59 -11.98 -1.88 -7.04
C GLN A 59 -10.66 -1.11 -7.06
N ARG A 60 -9.87 -1.25 -8.13
CA ARG A 60 -8.63 -0.49 -8.27
C ARG A 60 -8.91 1.02 -8.28
N TYR A 61 -9.91 1.43 -9.02
CA TYR A 61 -10.30 2.84 -9.09
C TYR A 61 -10.67 3.38 -7.70
N ASP A 62 -11.52 2.64 -6.98
CA ASP A 62 -11.98 3.06 -5.65
C ASP A 62 -10.82 3.19 -4.67
N ILE A 63 -9.92 2.23 -4.66
CA ILE A 63 -8.76 2.26 -3.76
C ILE A 63 -7.86 3.47 -4.08
N VAL A 64 -7.54 3.69 -5.35
CA VAL A 64 -6.70 4.81 -5.76
C VAL A 64 -7.35 6.15 -5.43
N LYS A 65 -8.63 6.30 -5.75
CA LYS A 65 -9.39 7.52 -5.47
C LYS A 65 -9.37 7.87 -3.99
N GLN A 66 -9.70 6.90 -3.15
CA GLN A 66 -9.75 7.13 -1.70
C GLN A 66 -8.34 7.32 -1.11
N ALA A 67 -7.36 6.61 -1.64
CA ALA A 67 -5.97 6.78 -1.20
C ALA A 67 -5.46 8.19 -1.48
N LEU A 68 -5.77 8.74 -2.65
CA LEU A 68 -5.44 10.12 -2.98
C LEU A 68 -6.15 11.11 -2.02
N ALA A 69 -7.43 10.87 -1.75
CA ALA A 69 -8.20 11.73 -0.84
C ALA A 69 -7.67 11.70 0.59
N LEU A 70 -7.10 10.59 1.02
CA LEU A 70 -6.53 10.42 2.36
C LEU A 70 -5.03 10.74 2.42
N ASN A 71 -4.46 11.26 1.34
CA ASN A 71 -3.05 11.67 1.28
C ASN A 71 -2.06 10.52 1.48
N PHE A 72 -2.36 9.34 0.96
CA PHE A 72 -1.32 8.33 0.82
C PHE A 72 -0.29 8.84 -0.19
N THR A 73 0.98 8.69 0.14
CA THR A 73 2.07 9.31 -0.60
C THR A 73 2.78 8.36 -1.57
N GLY A 74 2.55 7.07 -1.44
CA GLY A 74 3.02 6.08 -2.41
C GLY A 74 1.86 5.23 -2.88
N ILE A 75 1.63 5.17 -4.19
CA ILE A 75 0.54 4.38 -4.78
C ILE A 75 1.10 3.61 -5.96
N GLY A 76 1.04 2.28 -5.87
CA GLY A 76 1.46 1.40 -6.96
C GLY A 76 0.27 0.63 -7.50
N ILE A 77 0.08 0.64 -8.82
CA ILE A 77 -1.07 0.01 -9.46
C ILE A 77 -0.60 -1.25 -10.18
N ALA A 78 -1.10 -2.40 -9.73
CA ALA A 78 -0.85 -3.68 -10.37
C ALA A 78 -2.16 -4.28 -10.88
N LYS A 79 -2.03 -5.36 -11.65
CA LYS A 79 -3.20 -6.02 -12.23
C LYS A 79 -4.15 -6.57 -11.17
N SER A 80 -3.60 -7.10 -10.07
CA SER A 80 -4.38 -7.80 -9.04
C SER A 80 -4.31 -7.17 -7.66
N PHE A 81 -3.60 -6.05 -7.51
CA PHE A 81 -3.50 -5.37 -6.22
C PHE A 81 -3.16 -3.89 -6.41
N VAL A 82 -3.34 -3.12 -5.34
CA VAL A 82 -2.89 -1.74 -5.26
C VAL A 82 -1.99 -1.63 -4.04
N HIS A 83 -0.76 -1.16 -4.26
CA HIS A 83 0.15 -0.81 -3.19
C HIS A 83 -0.19 0.59 -2.68
N VAL A 84 -0.25 0.76 -1.36
CA VAL A 84 -0.40 2.07 -0.73
C VAL A 84 0.63 2.21 0.38
N ASP A 85 1.20 3.40 0.50
CA ASP A 85 2.12 3.70 1.59
C ASP A 85 2.06 5.17 2.02
N THR A 86 2.70 5.44 3.15
CA THR A 86 2.77 6.78 3.74
C THR A 86 4.22 7.26 3.83
N ARG A 87 5.00 7.02 2.77
CA ARG A 87 6.41 7.45 2.74
C ARG A 87 6.56 8.94 3.01
N GLY A 88 7.65 9.31 3.65
CA GLY A 88 7.92 10.70 4.01
C GLY A 88 8.61 11.52 2.92
N THR A 89 8.60 11.03 1.68
CA THR A 89 9.23 11.70 0.54
C THR A 89 8.17 12.28 -0.39
N THR A 90 8.61 12.84 -1.52
CA THR A 90 7.69 13.34 -2.54
C THR A 90 6.66 12.27 -2.91
N PRO A 91 5.37 12.62 -2.96
CA PRO A 91 4.34 11.67 -3.38
C PRO A 91 4.61 11.13 -4.79
N VAL A 92 4.44 9.82 -4.95
CA VAL A 92 4.70 9.14 -6.23
C VAL A 92 3.60 8.13 -6.50
N MET A 93 3.39 7.87 -7.78
CA MET A 93 2.50 6.81 -8.26
C MET A 93 3.21 6.07 -9.39
N TRP A 94 3.11 4.75 -9.40
CA TRP A 94 3.76 3.94 -10.42
C TRP A 94 2.88 2.77 -10.84
N LEU A 95 3.24 2.18 -11.97
CA LEU A 95 2.62 0.97 -12.50
C LEU A 95 3.59 -0.20 -12.32
N TYR A 96 3.07 -1.34 -11.95
CA TYR A 96 3.83 -2.57 -11.92
C TYR A 96 3.90 -3.22 -13.29
#